data_8b89f07ccdb2d5ef4f5acaace06083c3
#
_entry.id   8b89f07ccdb2d5ef4f5acaace06083c3
#
_cell.length_a   1.000
_cell.length_b   1.000
_cell.length_c   1.000
_cell.angle_alpha   90.00
_cell.angle_beta   90.00
_cell.angle_gamma   90.00
#
_symmetry.space_group_name_H-M   'P 1'
#
loop_
_entity.id
_entity.type
_entity.pdbx_description
1 polymer ?
#
loop_
_entity_poly.entity_id
_entity_poly.type
_entity_poly.pdbx_seq_one_letter_code
_entity_poly.pdbx_strand_id
1 'polypeptide(L)'
;MEVTNLLTFTDRRQLREWFERNHLSERCCWVACNRSKTAKPDTLPYLDIVEEALCFGWIDSTLKKLPDGRLAQRLSPRRKGSHWTELNRQRCHDLERRGLMTEYGRKALKEGRDE
;
A
#
# COMPACT_ATOMS: atom_id res chain seq x y z
N MET A 1 0.17 -15.65 -11.14
CA MET A 1 1.11 -14.89 -10.27
C MET A 1 1.06 -15.51 -8.87
N GLU A 2 2.20 -15.93 -8.38
CA GLU A 2 2.28 -16.56 -7.06
C GLU A 2 2.54 -15.54 -5.97
N VAL A 3 1.94 -15.78 -4.81
CA VAL A 3 2.22 -14.99 -3.62
C VAL A 3 3.52 -15.51 -3.01
N THR A 4 4.54 -14.65 -2.98
CA THR A 4 5.84 -14.98 -2.40
C THR A 4 6.17 -13.98 -1.29
N ASN A 5 6.85 -14.43 -0.25
CA ASN A 5 7.27 -13.55 0.86
C ASN A 5 6.12 -12.74 1.44
N LEU A 6 5.01 -13.42 1.76
CA LEU A 6 3.84 -12.78 2.32
C LEU A 6 4.16 -12.12 3.66
N LEU A 7 3.84 -10.83 3.76
CA LEU A 7 3.99 -10.07 4.99
C LEU A 7 2.70 -10.19 5.81
N THR A 8 2.83 -10.66 7.05
CA THR A 8 1.70 -10.90 7.95
C THR A 8 1.81 -9.97 9.15
N PHE A 9 1.24 -8.79 9.01
CA PHE A 9 1.29 -7.75 10.02
C PHE A 9 -0.03 -7.67 10.80
N THR A 10 0.04 -7.18 12.03
CA THR A 10 -1.13 -6.93 12.86
C THR A 10 -1.38 -5.45 13.11
N ASP A 11 -0.40 -4.61 12.78
CA ASP A 11 -0.45 -3.16 12.99
C ASP A 11 0.13 -2.49 11.75
N ARG A 12 -0.52 -1.42 11.27
CA ARG A 12 -0.06 -0.69 10.09
C ARG A 12 1.34 -0.09 10.26
N ARG A 13 1.76 0.14 11.49
CA ARG A 13 3.10 0.63 11.78
C ARG A 13 4.17 -0.34 11.34
N GLN A 14 3.91 -1.64 11.42
CA GLN A 14 4.84 -2.67 10.93
C GLN A 14 5.02 -2.57 9.42
N LEU A 15 3.95 -2.32 8.67
CA LEU A 15 4.04 -2.10 7.23
C LEU A 15 4.82 -0.82 6.92
N ARG A 16 4.58 0.25 7.67
CA ARG A 16 5.32 1.49 7.51
C ARG A 16 6.82 1.28 7.73
N GLU A 17 7.21 0.54 8.76
CA GLU A 17 8.61 0.22 9.01
C GLU A 17 9.21 -0.61 7.87
N TRP A 18 8.43 -1.53 7.31
CA TRP A 18 8.87 -2.30 6.16
C TRP A 18 9.16 -1.39 4.97
N PHE A 19 8.27 -0.45 4.66
CA PHE A 19 8.50 0.53 3.59
C PHE A 19 9.73 1.39 3.86
N GLU A 20 9.90 1.86 5.08
CA GLU A 20 11.05 2.69 5.44
C GLU A 20 12.38 1.98 5.16
N ARG A 21 12.42 0.67 5.36
CA ARG A 21 13.62 -0.14 5.14
C ARG A 21 13.78 -0.63 3.71
N ASN A 22 12.69 -0.86 3.00
CA ASN A 22 12.72 -1.67 1.78
C ASN A 22 12.18 -0.99 0.52
N HIS A 23 11.48 0.13 0.62
CA HIS A 23 10.77 0.68 -0.54
C HIS A 23 11.69 1.10 -1.69
N LEU A 24 12.96 1.38 -1.44
CA LEU A 24 13.92 1.76 -2.49
C LEU A 24 14.62 0.57 -3.11
N SER A 25 14.60 -0.59 -2.46
CA SER A 25 15.32 -1.78 -2.92
C SER A 25 14.39 -2.89 -3.43
N GLU A 26 13.18 -2.98 -2.91
CA GLU A 26 12.22 -4.01 -3.31
C GLU A 26 11.33 -3.54 -4.46
N ARG A 27 10.91 -4.48 -5.30
CA ARG A 27 10.06 -4.19 -6.46
C ARG A 27 8.60 -4.53 -6.25
N CYS A 28 8.30 -5.29 -5.23
CA CYS A 28 6.93 -5.61 -4.83
C CYS A 28 6.92 -6.23 -3.45
N CYS A 29 5.72 -6.28 -2.88
CA CYS A 29 5.46 -7.10 -1.69
C CYS A 29 4.01 -7.55 -1.73
N TRP A 30 3.72 -8.58 -0.94
CA TRP A 30 2.36 -9.06 -0.71
C TRP A 30 2.06 -8.90 0.77
N VAL A 31 0.92 -8.32 1.09
CA VAL A 31 0.51 -8.06 2.48
C VAL A 31 -0.80 -8.77 2.77
N ALA A 32 -0.82 -9.57 3.82
CA ALA A 32 -2.06 -10.22 4.26
C ALA A 32 -3.07 -9.14 4.65
N CYS A 33 -4.25 -9.21 4.06
CA CYS A 33 -5.23 -8.14 4.05
C CYS A 33 -6.61 -8.67 4.42
N ASN A 34 -7.43 -7.82 5.06
CA ASN A 34 -8.86 -8.08 5.19
C ASN A 34 -9.66 -6.87 4.69
N ARG A 35 -10.85 -7.14 4.17
CA ARG A 35 -11.81 -6.14 3.75
C ARG A 35 -13.04 -6.09 4.65
N SER A 36 -13.02 -6.93 5.69
CA SER A 36 -14.09 -6.99 6.66
C SER A 36 -13.95 -5.88 7.69
N LYS A 37 -15.07 -5.46 8.26
CA LYS A 37 -15.06 -4.56 9.42
C LYS A 37 -14.52 -5.24 10.66
N THR A 38 -14.53 -6.58 10.67
CA THR A 38 -13.99 -7.38 11.76
C THR A 38 -12.55 -7.74 11.44
N ALA A 39 -11.62 -7.34 12.28
CA ALA A 39 -10.20 -7.66 12.09
C ALA A 39 -9.97 -9.16 12.17
N LYS A 40 -9.22 -9.70 11.20
CA LYS A 40 -8.78 -11.10 11.22
C LYS A 40 -7.33 -11.15 11.71
N PRO A 41 -6.94 -12.23 12.41
CA PRO A 41 -5.56 -12.36 12.87
C PRO A 41 -4.56 -12.27 11.71
N ASP A 42 -3.43 -11.64 11.97
CA ASP A 42 -2.31 -11.52 11.01
C ASP A 42 -2.72 -10.92 9.67
N THR A 43 -3.65 -9.96 9.70
CA THR A 43 -4.04 -9.18 8.52
C THR A 43 -4.14 -7.70 8.88
N LEU A 44 -4.03 -6.85 7.86
CA LEU A 44 -4.30 -5.41 7.98
C LEU A 44 -5.56 -5.04 7.22
N PRO A 45 -6.30 -4.03 7.68
CA PRO A 45 -7.40 -3.48 6.90
C PRO A 45 -6.90 -2.99 5.54
N TYR A 46 -7.66 -3.24 4.49
CA TYR A 46 -7.30 -2.86 3.13
C TYR A 46 -6.93 -1.37 3.01
N LEU A 47 -7.73 -0.49 3.61
CA LEU A 47 -7.46 0.94 3.53
C LEU A 47 -6.13 1.33 4.15
N ASP A 48 -5.77 0.71 5.28
CA ASP A 48 -4.47 0.98 5.92
C ASP A 48 -3.31 0.63 4.99
N ILE A 49 -3.43 -0.49 4.26
CA ILE A 49 -2.42 -0.94 3.32
C ILE A 49 -2.29 0.06 2.17
N VAL A 50 -3.41 0.48 1.60
CA VAL A 50 -3.42 1.46 0.49
C VAL A 50 -2.81 2.79 0.95
N GLU A 51 -3.17 3.25 2.14
CA GLU A 51 -2.66 4.52 2.67
C GLU A 51 -1.16 4.49 2.89
N GLU A 52 -0.62 3.41 3.48
CA GLU A 52 0.83 3.30 3.66
C GLU A 52 1.55 3.24 2.32
N ALA A 53 1.00 2.51 1.35
CA ALA A 53 1.58 2.45 0.00
C ALA A 53 1.64 3.84 -0.64
N LEU A 54 0.56 4.62 -0.55
CA LEU A 54 0.52 5.97 -1.09
C LEU A 54 1.57 6.88 -0.45
N CYS A 55 1.81 6.72 0.84
CA CYS A 55 2.81 7.53 1.57
C CYS A 55 4.22 7.33 1.03
N PHE A 56 4.51 6.19 0.42
CA PHE A 56 5.84 5.85 -0.11
C PHE A 56 5.90 5.80 -1.64
N GLY A 57 4.84 6.26 -2.32
CA GLY A 57 4.82 6.29 -3.77
C GLY A 57 4.59 4.93 -4.41
N TRP A 58 3.96 4.02 -3.70
CA TRP A 58 3.60 2.70 -4.19
C TRP A 58 2.11 2.63 -4.53
N ILE A 59 1.71 1.56 -5.20
CA ILE A 59 0.33 1.33 -5.61
C ILE A 59 -0.09 -0.11 -5.33
N ASP A 60 -1.37 -0.30 -4.98
CA ASP A 60 -1.97 -1.62 -4.90
C ASP A 60 -2.33 -2.12 -6.30
N SER A 61 -2.18 -3.42 -6.51
CA SER A 61 -2.50 -4.05 -7.78
C SER A 61 -3.34 -5.30 -7.56
N THR A 62 -2.75 -6.47 -7.70
CA THR A 62 -3.48 -7.74 -7.62
C THR A 62 -3.89 -8.08 -6.19
N LEU A 63 -5.13 -8.54 -6.04
CA LEU A 63 -5.64 -9.09 -4.79
C LEU A 63 -5.90 -10.58 -5.00
N LYS A 64 -5.33 -11.42 -4.15
CA LYS A 64 -5.43 -12.87 -4.26
C LYS A 64 -6.00 -13.48 -2.99
N LYS A 65 -6.86 -14.49 -3.13
CA LYS A 65 -7.36 -15.24 -1.99
C LYS A 65 -6.37 -16.33 -1.60
N LEU A 66 -6.04 -16.39 -0.33
CA LEU A 66 -5.15 -17.42 0.21
C LEU A 66 -5.96 -18.68 0.59
N PRO A 67 -5.29 -19.85 0.65
CA PRO A 67 -5.98 -21.09 1.03
C PRO A 67 -6.70 -21.05 2.37
N ASP A 68 -6.20 -20.23 3.32
CA ASP A 68 -6.81 -20.10 4.65
C ASP A 68 -7.93 -19.05 4.70
N GLY A 69 -8.32 -18.50 3.57
CA GLY A 69 -9.41 -17.53 3.47
C GLY A 69 -8.99 -16.07 3.63
N ARG A 70 -7.75 -15.80 4.01
CA ARG A 70 -7.23 -14.43 4.03
C ARG A 70 -7.01 -13.96 2.59
N LEU A 71 -6.85 -12.65 2.42
CA LEU A 71 -6.50 -12.05 1.14
C LEU A 71 -5.04 -11.61 1.17
N ALA A 72 -4.39 -11.62 0.02
CA ALA A 72 -3.05 -11.08 -0.14
C ALA A 72 -3.12 -9.94 -1.14
N GLN A 73 -2.73 -8.74 -0.71
CA GLN A 73 -2.68 -7.54 -1.55
C GLN A 73 -1.27 -7.32 -2.06
N ARG A 74 -1.11 -7.27 -3.38
CA ARG A 74 0.17 -6.95 -3.99
C ARG A 74 0.35 -5.45 -4.05
N LEU A 75 1.55 -4.99 -3.67
CA LEU A 75 1.96 -3.59 -3.74
C LEU A 75 3.25 -3.51 -4.56
N SER A 76 3.40 -2.42 -5.32
CA SER A 76 4.62 -2.17 -6.09
C SER A 76 4.84 -0.67 -6.26
N PRO A 77 6.09 -0.24 -6.53
CA PRO A 77 6.36 1.17 -6.80
C PRO A 77 5.57 1.66 -8.01
N ARG A 78 5.06 2.89 -7.93
CA ARG A 78 4.42 3.54 -9.06
C ARG A 78 5.46 3.87 -10.12
N ARG A 79 5.06 3.74 -11.38
CA ARG A 79 5.88 4.17 -12.50
C ARG A 79 5.70 5.67 -12.70
N LYS A 80 6.75 6.34 -13.14
CA LYS A 80 6.68 7.74 -13.54
C LYS A 80 5.62 7.89 -14.65
N GLY A 81 4.76 8.90 -14.50
CA GLY A 81 3.67 9.11 -15.44
C GLY A 81 2.46 8.19 -15.25
N SER A 82 2.38 7.46 -14.14
CA SER A 82 1.22 6.62 -13.85
C SER A 82 -0.04 7.46 -13.65
N HIS A 83 -1.20 6.86 -13.97
CA HIS A 83 -2.49 7.51 -13.75
C HIS A 83 -2.84 7.61 -12.28
N TRP A 84 -3.38 8.77 -11.89
CA TRP A 84 -3.89 9.01 -10.54
C TRP A 84 -5.38 9.23 -10.60
N THR A 85 -6.14 8.47 -9.81
CA THR A 85 -7.56 8.71 -9.64
C THR A 85 -7.78 9.87 -8.68
N GLU A 86 -8.93 10.53 -8.80
CA GLU A 86 -9.31 11.58 -7.87
C GLU A 86 -9.37 11.06 -6.43
N LEU A 87 -9.86 9.84 -6.25
CA LEU A 87 -9.91 9.21 -4.94
C LEU A 87 -8.52 9.11 -4.29
N ASN A 88 -7.54 8.64 -5.05
CA ASN A 88 -6.17 8.50 -4.53
C ASN A 88 -5.51 9.86 -4.29
N ARG A 89 -5.82 10.86 -5.10
CA ARG A 89 -5.34 12.24 -4.85
C ARG A 89 -5.90 12.78 -3.54
N GLN A 90 -7.17 12.58 -3.30
CA GLN A 90 -7.81 13.00 -2.04
C GLN A 90 -7.23 12.26 -0.83
N ARG A 91 -6.95 10.97 -0.99
CA ARG A 91 -6.28 10.20 0.05
C ARG A 91 -4.90 10.79 0.39
N CYS A 92 -4.15 11.18 -0.63
CA CYS A 92 -2.84 11.82 -0.40
C CYS A 92 -2.97 13.16 0.32
N HIS A 93 -3.95 13.98 -0.02
CA HIS A 93 -4.19 15.23 0.69
C HIS A 93 -4.55 14.99 2.16
N ASP A 94 -5.36 13.99 2.42
CA ASP A 94 -5.71 13.60 3.78
C ASP A 94 -4.48 13.11 4.56
N LEU A 95 -3.65 12.28 3.92
CA LEU A 95 -2.43 11.76 4.54
C LEU A 95 -1.43 12.88 4.85
N GLU A 96 -1.35 13.92 3.99
CA GLU A 96 -0.56 15.11 4.27
C GLU A 96 -1.04 15.82 5.54
N ARG A 97 -2.35 16.03 5.66
CA ARG A 97 -2.92 16.70 6.83
C ARG A 97 -2.67 15.90 8.11
N ARG A 98 -2.65 14.57 8.02
CA ARG A 98 -2.42 13.68 9.15
C ARG A 98 -0.94 13.54 9.49
N GLY A 99 -0.04 14.14 8.70
CA GLY A 99 1.40 14.07 8.94
C GLY A 99 2.02 12.73 8.59
N LEU A 100 1.35 11.91 7.78
CA LEU A 100 1.81 10.56 7.43
C LEU A 100 2.53 10.51 6.09
N MET A 101 2.29 11.49 5.20
CA MET A 101 2.91 11.52 3.88
C MET A 101 4.42 11.66 3.97
N THR A 102 5.14 11.03 3.04
CA THR A 102 6.59 11.15 2.92
C THR A 102 6.97 11.87 1.63
N GLU A 103 8.23 12.28 1.52
CA GLU A 103 8.77 12.89 0.30
C GLU A 103 8.62 11.97 -0.92
N TYR A 104 8.68 10.65 -0.73
CA TYR A 104 8.55 9.66 -1.80
C TYR A 104 7.13 9.64 -2.36
N GLY A 105 6.13 9.72 -1.50
CA GLY A 105 4.73 9.82 -1.91
C GLY A 105 4.45 11.14 -2.64
N ARG A 106 4.98 12.25 -2.14
CA ARG A 106 4.82 13.56 -2.77
C ARG A 106 5.44 13.57 -4.17
N LYS A 107 6.63 12.97 -4.31
CA LYS A 107 7.31 12.88 -5.60
C LYS A 107 6.48 12.06 -6.59
N ALA A 108 5.96 10.92 -6.18
CA ALA A 108 5.14 10.07 -7.02
C ALA A 108 3.88 10.79 -7.49
N LEU A 109 3.22 11.54 -6.60
CA LEU A 109 2.04 12.33 -6.93
C LEU A 109 2.35 13.41 -7.96
N LYS A 110 3.48 14.09 -7.79
CA LYS A 110 3.93 15.15 -8.69
C LYS A 110 4.30 14.63 -10.08
N GLU A 111 4.86 13.43 -10.16
CA GLU A 111 5.27 12.80 -11.42
C GLU A 111 4.13 12.06 -12.12
N GLY A 112 2.98 11.94 -11.47
CA GLY A 112 1.82 11.27 -12.03
C GLY A 112 1.09 12.13 -13.06
N ARG A 113 0.14 11.50 -13.78
CA ARG A 113 -0.73 12.16 -14.73
C ARG A 113 -2.15 12.29 -14.20
N ASP A 114 -2.79 13.39 -14.52
CA ASP A 114 -4.20 13.57 -14.27
C ASP A 114 -5.03 12.68 -15.19
N GLU A 115 -6.17 12.23 -14.71
CA GLU A 115 -7.14 11.55 -15.55
C GLU A 115 -7.87 12.51 -16.47
#